data_9422e0f15e9c55765c6a13ff5c0d3bb9
#
_entry.id   9422e0f15e9c55765c6a13ff5c0d3bb9
#
_cell.length_a   1.000
_cell.length_b   1.000
_cell.length_c   1.000
_cell.angle_alpha   90.00
_cell.angle_beta   90.00
_cell.angle_gamma   90.00
#
_symmetry.space_group_name_H-M   'P 1'
#
loop_
_entity.id
_entity.type
_entity.pdbx_description
1 polymer ?
#
loop_
_entity_poly.entity_id
_entity_poly.type
_entity_poly.pdbx_seq_one_letter_code
_entity_poly.pdbx_strand_id
1 'polypeptide(L)'
;WPLIQNNLLKYKTKFIPIDSEHFSIWSLIKNIKSINIEKVYITASGGPFINYPLHKFNKITVSEALKHPNWKMGKKITIDSSTLMNKVFEVIEAKKIFSYKYDKLKILVHPDSYVHAIIKFKNGLTKILIHDTDMKIPIFNSFYSNFEKKIKTKKINLNILNNLKFKEIDTVKFPALKILKKMPNSDS
;
A
#
# COMPACT_ATOMS: atom_id res chain seq x y z
N TRP A 1 -1.93 -14.82 -11.74
CA TRP A 1 -2.40 -15.11 -10.38
C TRP A 1 -3.11 -16.47 -10.28
N PRO A 2 -4.02 -16.88 -11.19
CA PRO A 2 -4.68 -18.20 -11.10
C PRO A 2 -3.69 -19.36 -11.00
N LEU A 3 -2.59 -19.34 -11.77
CA LEU A 3 -1.55 -20.37 -11.71
C LEU A 3 -0.92 -20.47 -10.31
N ILE A 4 -0.65 -19.33 -9.66
CA ILE A 4 -0.12 -19.30 -8.29
C ILE A 4 -1.16 -19.88 -7.32
N GLN A 5 -2.42 -19.43 -7.39
CA GLN A 5 -3.50 -19.92 -6.53
C GLN A 5 -3.67 -21.45 -6.62
N ASN A 6 -3.68 -22.00 -7.83
CA ASN A 6 -3.78 -23.44 -8.05
C ASN A 6 -2.63 -24.20 -7.38
N ASN A 7 -1.41 -23.69 -7.46
CA ASN A 7 -0.25 -24.30 -6.80
C ASN A 7 -0.33 -24.19 -5.28
N LEU A 8 -0.77 -23.05 -4.74
CA LEU A 8 -0.96 -22.87 -3.29
C LEU A 8 -1.96 -23.91 -2.75
N LEU A 9 -3.07 -24.11 -3.45
CA LEU A 9 -4.08 -25.11 -3.09
C LEU A 9 -3.53 -26.54 -3.21
N LYS A 10 -2.89 -26.86 -4.34
CA LYS A 10 -2.32 -28.19 -4.62
C LYS A 10 -1.31 -28.62 -3.55
N TYR A 11 -0.42 -27.71 -3.17
CA TYR A 11 0.67 -27.99 -2.22
C TYR A 11 0.34 -27.57 -0.79
N LYS A 12 -0.87 -27.08 -0.50
CA LYS A 12 -1.31 -26.61 0.83
C LYS A 12 -0.34 -25.60 1.45
N THR A 13 0.24 -24.74 0.62
CA THR A 13 1.19 -23.71 1.04
C THR A 13 0.48 -22.38 1.31
N LYS A 14 1.11 -21.51 2.12
CA LYS A 14 0.59 -20.18 2.45
C LYS A 14 1.28 -19.13 1.61
N PHE A 15 0.52 -18.16 1.11
CA PHE A 15 1.05 -16.96 0.50
C PHE A 15 1.11 -15.85 1.55
N ILE A 16 2.27 -15.26 1.73
CA ILE A 16 2.47 -14.11 2.61
C ILE A 16 3.09 -13.00 1.78
N PRO A 17 2.38 -11.88 1.54
CA PRO A 17 2.95 -10.76 0.81
C PRO A 17 4.00 -10.04 1.66
N ILE A 18 5.05 -9.53 1.02
CA ILE A 18 6.14 -8.80 1.69
C ILE A 18 6.20 -7.32 1.31
N ASP A 19 5.47 -6.91 0.26
CA ASP A 19 5.24 -5.48 0.00
C ASP A 19 4.65 -4.81 1.23
N SER A 20 5.07 -3.58 1.56
CA SER A 20 4.74 -2.96 2.85
C SER A 20 3.25 -2.79 3.07
N GLU A 21 2.52 -2.42 2.04
CA GLU A 21 1.08 -2.20 2.08
C GLU A 21 0.31 -3.52 2.10
N HIS A 22 0.68 -4.47 1.24
CA HIS A 22 0.02 -5.78 1.20
C HIS A 22 0.30 -6.61 2.46
N PHE A 23 1.54 -6.57 2.97
CA PHE A 23 1.88 -7.18 4.25
C PHE A 23 1.01 -6.58 5.37
N SER A 24 0.85 -5.26 5.37
CA SER A 24 0.05 -4.56 6.37
C SER A 24 -1.42 -4.96 6.31
N ILE A 25 -2.01 -5.04 5.12
CA ILE A 25 -3.38 -5.56 4.94
C ILE A 25 -3.46 -6.99 5.47
N TRP A 26 -2.58 -7.88 5.01
CA TRP A 26 -2.54 -9.28 5.43
C TRP A 26 -2.45 -9.43 6.95
N SER A 27 -1.58 -8.67 7.60
CA SER A 27 -1.40 -8.69 9.05
C SER A 27 -2.65 -8.23 9.80
N LEU A 28 -3.31 -7.16 9.33
CA LEU A 28 -4.50 -6.58 9.96
C LEU A 28 -5.73 -7.49 9.83
N ILE A 29 -5.82 -8.29 8.77
CA ILE A 29 -6.99 -9.16 8.50
C ILE A 29 -6.77 -10.61 8.89
N LYS A 30 -5.60 -10.96 9.43
CA LYS A 30 -5.30 -12.32 9.89
C LYS A 30 -6.42 -12.81 10.81
N ASN A 31 -6.99 -13.98 10.49
CA ASN A 31 -8.10 -14.61 11.21
C ASN A 31 -9.45 -13.81 11.18
N ILE A 32 -9.62 -12.86 10.24
CA ILE A 32 -10.84 -12.09 10.08
C ILE A 32 -11.54 -12.52 8.78
N LYS A 33 -12.85 -12.79 8.86
CA LYS A 33 -13.65 -13.07 7.66
C LYS A 33 -13.76 -11.84 6.77
N SER A 34 -13.50 -11.96 5.48
CA SER A 34 -13.52 -10.87 4.50
C SER A 34 -14.88 -10.15 4.39
N ILE A 35 -15.98 -10.83 4.73
CA ILE A 35 -17.34 -10.26 4.73
C ILE A 35 -17.48 -9.11 5.74
N ASN A 36 -16.70 -9.12 6.81
CA ASN A 36 -16.73 -8.10 7.86
C ASN A 36 -15.97 -6.83 7.49
N ILE A 37 -15.22 -6.83 6.38
CA ILE A 37 -14.45 -5.68 5.94
C ILE A 37 -15.33 -4.78 5.08
N GLU A 38 -15.43 -3.51 5.48
CA GLU A 38 -16.16 -2.47 4.76
C GLU A 38 -15.24 -1.85 3.69
N LYS A 39 -14.09 -1.31 4.11
CA LYS A 39 -13.11 -0.65 3.24
C LYS A 39 -11.68 -0.99 3.64
N VAL A 40 -10.82 -1.02 2.63
CA VAL A 40 -9.37 -1.16 2.76
C VAL A 40 -8.73 0.07 2.15
N TYR A 41 -7.94 0.78 2.92
CA TYR A 41 -7.17 1.93 2.45
C TYR A 41 -5.71 1.55 2.35
N ILE A 42 -5.17 1.67 1.15
CA ILE A 42 -3.75 1.54 0.84
C ILE A 42 -3.17 2.95 0.87
N THR A 43 -2.12 3.17 1.65
CA THR A 43 -1.54 4.50 1.76
C THR A 43 -0.46 4.72 0.71
N ALA A 44 -0.22 5.98 0.38
CA ALA A 44 0.82 6.42 -0.54
C ALA A 44 1.52 7.65 0.04
N SER A 45 2.84 7.76 -0.10
CA SER A 45 3.55 9.02 0.22
C SER A 45 3.08 10.19 -0.65
N GLY A 46 2.57 9.87 -1.84
CA GLY A 46 2.25 10.85 -2.89
C GLY A 46 3.42 11.16 -3.81
N GLY A 47 4.62 10.58 -3.54
CA GLY A 47 5.81 10.78 -4.34
C GLY A 47 6.34 12.22 -4.30
N PRO A 48 7.37 12.54 -5.10
CA PRO A 48 8.02 13.85 -5.11
C PRO A 48 7.10 14.99 -5.60
N PHE A 49 6.02 14.66 -6.33
CA PHE A 49 5.18 15.67 -6.97
C PHE A 49 3.87 15.95 -6.25
N ILE A 50 3.64 15.39 -5.06
CA ILE A 50 2.38 15.58 -4.35
C ILE A 50 2.05 17.08 -4.13
N ASN A 51 3.03 17.89 -3.78
CA ASN A 51 2.90 19.32 -3.58
C ASN A 51 3.38 20.15 -4.79
N TYR A 52 3.77 19.51 -5.90
CA TYR A 52 4.28 20.19 -7.08
C TYR A 52 3.14 20.89 -7.84
N PRO A 53 3.30 22.16 -8.26
CA PRO A 53 2.25 22.88 -8.99
C PRO A 53 1.91 22.22 -10.33
N LEU A 54 0.63 22.03 -10.62
CA LEU A 54 0.19 21.32 -11.84
C LEU A 54 0.70 22.00 -13.13
N HIS A 55 0.70 23.32 -13.19
CA HIS A 55 1.18 24.07 -14.35
C HIS A 55 2.68 23.90 -14.65
N LYS A 56 3.45 23.32 -13.73
CA LYS A 56 4.87 23.04 -13.92
C LYS A 56 5.16 21.59 -14.31
N PHE A 57 4.14 20.73 -14.44
CA PHE A 57 4.33 19.30 -14.73
C PHE A 57 5.05 19.03 -16.05
N ASN A 58 4.87 19.91 -17.06
CA ASN A 58 5.56 19.82 -18.35
C ASN A 58 7.08 20.10 -18.28
N LYS A 59 7.56 20.60 -17.14
CA LYS A 59 8.99 20.90 -16.89
C LYS A 59 9.67 19.88 -15.98
N ILE A 60 8.94 18.83 -15.55
CA ILE A 60 9.50 17.80 -14.69
C ILE A 60 10.64 17.06 -15.41
N THR A 61 11.75 16.92 -14.71
CA THR A 61 12.91 16.16 -15.16
C THR A 61 12.94 14.76 -14.58
N VAL A 62 13.66 13.86 -15.24
CA VAL A 62 13.89 12.49 -14.73
C VAL A 62 14.58 12.52 -13.36
N SER A 63 15.53 13.45 -13.18
CA SER A 63 16.24 13.61 -11.90
C SER A 63 15.30 13.98 -10.75
N GLU A 64 14.28 14.81 -10.98
CA GLU A 64 13.27 15.15 -9.98
C GLU A 64 12.35 13.97 -9.68
N ALA A 65 11.95 13.21 -10.70
CA ALA A 65 11.11 12.02 -10.54
C ALA A 65 11.81 10.90 -9.76
N LEU A 66 13.14 10.85 -9.80
CA LEU A 66 13.94 9.87 -9.06
C LEU A 66 14.17 10.25 -7.57
N LYS A 67 13.70 11.40 -7.11
CA LYS A 67 13.85 11.85 -5.71
C LYS A 67 12.63 11.46 -4.88
N HIS A 68 12.60 10.21 -4.37
CA HIS A 68 11.51 9.81 -3.46
C HIS A 68 11.73 10.40 -2.06
N PRO A 69 10.69 10.99 -1.40
CA PRO A 69 10.86 11.69 -0.12
C PRO A 69 11.24 10.77 1.04
N ASN A 70 10.70 9.55 1.10
CA ASN A 70 10.77 8.69 2.30
C ASN A 70 11.50 7.37 2.07
N TRP A 71 11.43 6.81 0.86
CA TRP A 71 11.96 5.49 0.54
C TRP A 71 13.22 5.55 -0.32
N LYS A 72 14.19 4.71 0.00
CA LYS A 72 15.33 4.43 -0.88
C LYS A 72 14.99 3.20 -1.71
N MET A 73 14.69 3.39 -2.97
CA MET A 73 14.19 2.35 -3.88
C MET A 73 14.97 2.33 -5.20
N GLY A 74 14.79 1.25 -5.98
CA GLY A 74 15.30 1.19 -7.35
C GLY A 74 14.64 2.24 -8.27
N LYS A 75 15.31 2.58 -9.37
CA LYS A 75 14.87 3.64 -10.30
C LYS A 75 13.47 3.42 -10.83
N LYS A 76 13.12 2.19 -11.26
CA LYS A 76 11.80 1.88 -11.81
C LYS A 76 10.68 2.19 -10.83
N ILE A 77 10.71 1.62 -9.63
CA ILE A 77 9.66 1.80 -8.64
C ILE A 77 9.59 3.26 -8.15
N THR A 78 10.71 3.98 -8.14
CA THR A 78 10.72 5.41 -7.81
C THR A 78 9.98 6.24 -8.85
N ILE A 79 10.13 5.95 -10.15
CA ILE A 79 9.37 6.58 -11.22
C ILE A 79 7.88 6.22 -11.11
N ASP A 80 7.55 4.93 -10.88
CA ASP A 80 6.17 4.50 -10.71
C ASP A 80 5.51 5.21 -9.50
N SER A 81 6.26 5.42 -8.41
CA SER A 81 5.80 6.16 -7.24
C SER A 81 5.55 7.65 -7.57
N SER A 82 6.41 8.26 -8.39
CA SER A 82 6.30 9.67 -8.76
C SER A 82 5.02 10.00 -9.53
N THR A 83 4.47 9.03 -10.26
CA THR A 83 3.24 9.12 -11.03
C THR A 83 2.03 8.49 -10.33
N LEU A 84 2.22 7.91 -9.16
CA LEU A 84 1.28 7.03 -8.45
C LEU A 84 0.89 5.76 -9.23
N MET A 85 1.61 5.41 -10.29
CA MET A 85 1.41 4.16 -11.02
C MET A 85 1.69 2.94 -10.15
N ASN A 86 2.69 3.03 -9.26
CA ASN A 86 2.94 1.97 -8.27
C ASN A 86 1.69 1.67 -7.45
N LYS A 87 0.95 2.70 -7.04
CA LYS A 87 -0.27 2.53 -6.25
C LYS A 87 -1.43 1.95 -7.06
N VAL A 88 -1.46 2.18 -8.38
CA VAL A 88 -2.37 1.48 -9.29
C VAL A 88 -2.08 -0.02 -9.30
N PHE A 89 -0.81 -0.41 -9.44
CA PHE A 89 -0.39 -1.81 -9.39
C PHE A 89 -0.76 -2.45 -8.06
N GLU A 90 -0.45 -1.82 -6.95
CA GLU A 90 -0.77 -2.34 -5.62
C GLU A 90 -2.28 -2.55 -5.41
N VAL A 91 -3.15 -1.67 -5.92
CA VAL A 91 -4.60 -1.88 -5.85
C VAL A 91 -5.04 -3.09 -6.68
N ILE A 92 -4.45 -3.27 -7.88
CA ILE A 92 -4.73 -4.43 -8.74
C ILE A 92 -4.26 -5.72 -8.05
N GLU A 93 -3.07 -5.69 -7.46
CA GLU A 93 -2.50 -6.82 -6.71
C GLU A 93 -3.32 -7.14 -5.47
N ALA A 94 -3.72 -6.13 -4.68
CA ALA A 94 -4.58 -6.32 -3.52
C ALA A 94 -5.92 -6.96 -3.88
N LYS A 95 -6.53 -6.56 -5.02
CA LYS A 95 -7.73 -7.23 -5.54
C LYS A 95 -7.49 -8.71 -5.75
N LYS A 96 -6.37 -9.07 -6.39
CA LYS A 96 -6.02 -10.46 -6.69
C LYS A 96 -5.64 -11.27 -5.44
N ILE A 97 -4.79 -10.70 -4.58
CA ILE A 97 -4.29 -11.38 -3.37
C ILE A 97 -5.41 -11.63 -2.36
N PHE A 98 -6.25 -10.62 -2.11
CA PHE A 98 -7.26 -10.67 -1.04
C PHE A 98 -8.68 -10.91 -1.55
N SER A 99 -8.87 -11.07 -2.86
CA SER A 99 -10.18 -11.30 -3.50
C SER A 99 -11.19 -10.18 -3.17
N TYR A 100 -10.73 -8.93 -3.10
CA TYR A 100 -11.61 -7.78 -2.89
C TYR A 100 -12.08 -7.19 -4.23
N LYS A 101 -13.30 -6.61 -4.22
CA LYS A 101 -13.76 -5.76 -5.32
C LYS A 101 -13.07 -4.41 -5.26
N TYR A 102 -12.91 -3.73 -6.41
CA TYR A 102 -12.27 -2.40 -6.47
C TYR A 102 -13.01 -1.33 -5.66
N ASP A 103 -14.32 -1.44 -5.49
CA ASP A 103 -15.10 -0.50 -4.67
C ASP A 103 -14.71 -0.53 -3.19
N LYS A 104 -14.19 -1.66 -2.69
CA LYS A 104 -13.67 -1.79 -1.33
C LYS A 104 -12.26 -1.22 -1.16
N LEU A 105 -11.48 -1.11 -2.23
CA LEU A 105 -10.10 -0.64 -2.21
C LEU A 105 -10.06 0.87 -2.44
N LYS A 106 -9.40 1.60 -1.57
CA LYS A 106 -9.21 3.04 -1.64
C LYS A 106 -7.74 3.38 -1.44
N ILE A 107 -7.33 4.51 -1.98
CA ILE A 107 -5.99 5.04 -1.79
C ILE A 107 -6.08 6.33 -1.00
N LEU A 108 -5.22 6.49 0.00
CA LEU A 108 -5.04 7.73 0.74
C LEU A 108 -3.60 8.19 0.67
N VAL A 109 -3.39 9.48 0.50
CA VAL A 109 -2.06 10.06 0.64
C VAL A 109 -1.75 10.25 2.12
N HIS A 110 -0.64 9.67 2.55
CA HIS A 110 -0.02 9.86 3.86
C HIS A 110 1.45 10.24 3.67
N PRO A 111 1.80 11.54 3.66
CA PRO A 111 3.13 12.00 3.25
C PRO A 111 4.27 11.40 4.06
N ASP A 112 4.07 11.14 5.35
CA ASP A 112 5.09 10.61 6.24
C ASP A 112 5.40 9.12 6.02
N SER A 113 4.56 8.41 5.24
CA SER A 113 4.68 6.96 4.95
C SER A 113 4.81 6.08 6.19
N TYR A 114 4.27 6.50 7.32
CA TYR A 114 4.34 5.78 8.59
C TYR A 114 3.19 4.79 8.77
N VAL A 115 2.02 5.13 8.24
CA VAL A 115 0.86 4.23 8.11
C VAL A 115 0.90 3.57 6.74
N HIS A 116 0.79 2.24 6.67
CA HIS A 116 0.86 1.48 5.41
C HIS A 116 -0.50 0.94 4.95
N ALA A 117 -1.39 0.61 5.89
CA ALA A 117 -2.75 0.23 5.59
C ALA A 117 -3.72 0.63 6.71
N ILE A 118 -4.97 0.88 6.32
CA ILE A 118 -6.09 1.10 7.23
C ILE A 118 -7.23 0.18 6.80
N ILE A 119 -7.82 -0.54 7.76
CA ILE A 119 -8.97 -1.43 7.52
C ILE A 119 -10.16 -0.91 8.32
N LYS A 120 -11.22 -0.54 7.62
CA LYS A 120 -12.51 -0.22 8.23
C LYS A 120 -13.43 -1.44 8.19
N PHE A 121 -13.99 -1.79 9.32
CA PHE A 121 -14.91 -2.92 9.49
C PHE A 121 -16.36 -2.45 9.55
N LYS A 122 -17.28 -3.32 9.15
CA LYS A 122 -18.73 -3.07 9.18
C LYS A 122 -19.29 -2.81 10.59
N ASN A 123 -18.61 -3.28 11.63
CA ASN A 123 -18.98 -3.04 13.02
C ASN A 123 -18.48 -1.69 13.58
N GLY A 124 -17.94 -0.82 12.69
CA GLY A 124 -17.45 0.51 13.07
C GLY A 124 -15.99 0.56 13.52
N LEU A 125 -15.33 -0.59 13.79
CA LEU A 125 -13.93 -0.59 14.17
C LEU A 125 -13.03 -0.20 12.98
N THR A 126 -11.94 0.47 13.29
CA THR A 126 -10.87 0.77 12.34
C THR A 126 -9.53 0.28 12.90
N LYS A 127 -8.78 -0.47 12.10
CA LYS A 127 -7.43 -0.89 12.45
C LYS A 127 -6.44 -0.21 11.53
N ILE A 128 -5.31 0.20 12.10
CA ILE A 128 -4.22 0.88 11.39
C ILE A 128 -2.95 0.07 11.64
N LEU A 129 -2.14 -0.17 10.62
CA LEU A 129 -0.81 -0.74 10.79
C LEU A 129 0.24 0.31 10.47
N ILE A 130 1.16 0.45 11.41
CA ILE A 130 2.23 1.44 11.42
C ILE A 130 3.57 0.74 11.55
N HIS A 131 4.53 1.10 10.72
CA HIS A 131 5.94 0.77 10.91
C HIS A 131 6.86 1.77 10.19
N ASP A 132 8.15 1.76 10.52
CA ASP A 132 9.14 2.57 9.80
C ASP A 132 9.21 2.20 8.32
N THR A 133 9.67 3.14 7.49
CA THR A 133 9.92 2.95 6.05
C THR A 133 11.18 2.09 5.83
N ASP A 134 11.14 0.86 6.33
CA ASP A 134 12.22 -0.13 6.23
C ASP A 134 11.61 -1.50 5.88
N MET A 135 11.95 -2.01 4.71
CA MET A 135 11.47 -3.32 4.23
C MET A 135 11.92 -4.50 5.09
N LYS A 136 12.92 -4.31 5.95
CA LYS A 136 13.30 -5.36 6.92
C LYS A 136 12.14 -5.73 7.84
N ILE A 137 11.24 -4.79 8.15
CA ILE A 137 10.11 -5.03 9.06
C ILE A 137 9.10 -6.00 8.47
N PRO A 138 8.48 -5.76 7.30
CA PRO A 138 7.55 -6.71 6.71
C PRO A 138 8.23 -8.03 6.34
N ILE A 139 9.46 -8.02 5.81
CA ILE A 139 10.22 -9.23 5.50
C ILE A 139 10.45 -10.07 6.76
N PHE A 140 10.98 -9.47 7.84
CA PHE A 140 11.20 -10.17 9.09
C PHE A 140 9.92 -10.81 9.64
N ASN A 141 8.82 -10.04 9.68
CA ASN A 141 7.55 -10.52 10.21
C ASN A 141 6.85 -11.55 9.31
N SER A 142 7.16 -11.59 8.02
CA SER A 142 6.68 -12.65 7.13
C SER A 142 7.33 -14.00 7.44
N PHE A 143 8.60 -14.02 7.84
CA PHE A 143 9.33 -15.23 8.23
C PHE A 143 9.07 -15.66 9.67
N TYR A 144 8.98 -14.70 10.60
CA TYR A 144 8.90 -14.95 12.04
C TYR A 144 7.55 -14.52 12.60
N SER A 145 6.46 -15.10 12.07
CA SER A 145 5.09 -14.72 12.42
C SER A 145 4.69 -14.98 13.87
N ASN A 146 5.45 -15.79 14.62
CA ASN A 146 5.15 -16.21 16.00
C ASN A 146 5.83 -15.33 17.07
N PHE A 147 6.44 -14.21 16.68
CA PHE A 147 7.02 -13.19 17.58
C PHE A 147 8.09 -13.67 18.57
N GLU A 148 8.61 -14.87 18.44
CA GLU A 148 9.70 -15.40 19.28
C GLU A 148 11.04 -14.69 19.00
N LYS A 149 11.21 -14.17 17.80
CA LYS A 149 12.40 -13.44 17.36
C LYS A 149 12.20 -11.94 17.46
N LYS A 150 13.28 -11.20 17.69
CA LYS A 150 13.26 -9.74 17.80
C LYS A 150 14.01 -9.09 16.65
N ILE A 151 13.48 -8.01 16.14
CA ILE A 151 14.16 -7.10 15.21
C ILE A 151 14.38 -5.75 15.89
N LYS A 152 15.56 -5.19 15.71
CA LYS A 152 15.86 -3.83 16.20
C LYS A 152 15.19 -2.81 15.26
N THR A 153 14.29 -2.02 15.81
CA THR A 153 13.58 -0.93 15.12
C THR A 153 13.83 0.39 15.83
N LYS A 154 13.42 1.49 15.20
CA LYS A 154 13.41 2.81 15.86
C LYS A 154 12.35 2.85 16.95
N LYS A 155 12.50 3.78 17.89
CA LYS A 155 11.43 4.10 18.85
C LYS A 155 10.23 4.70 18.11
N ILE A 156 9.04 4.51 18.67
CA ILE A 156 7.82 5.13 18.14
C ILE A 156 8.03 6.64 18.02
N ASN A 157 7.75 7.17 16.84
CA ASN A 157 7.82 8.61 16.58
C ASN A 157 6.49 9.27 16.97
N LEU A 158 6.43 9.78 18.19
CA LEU A 158 5.22 10.44 18.72
C LEU A 158 4.83 11.68 17.93
N ASN A 159 5.80 12.42 17.37
CA ASN A 159 5.50 13.60 16.55
C ASN A 159 4.74 13.22 15.28
N ILE A 160 5.15 12.15 14.60
CA ILE A 160 4.41 11.65 13.41
C ILE A 160 3.07 11.08 13.87
N LEU A 161 3.04 10.29 14.92
CA LEU A 161 1.82 9.64 15.40
C LEU A 161 0.74 10.66 15.80
N ASN A 162 1.12 11.71 16.51
CA ASN A 162 0.21 12.79 16.93
C ASN A 162 -0.24 13.68 15.77
N ASN A 163 0.48 13.67 14.64
CA ASN A 163 0.22 14.53 13.48
C ASN A 163 -0.07 13.72 12.22
N LEU A 164 -0.68 12.53 12.35
CA LEU A 164 -1.07 11.73 11.18
C LEU A 164 -1.96 12.55 10.24
N LYS A 165 -1.52 12.70 9.00
CA LYS A 165 -2.25 13.44 7.97
C LYS A 165 -2.60 12.51 6.83
N PHE A 166 -3.87 12.54 6.45
CA PHE A 166 -4.37 11.81 5.29
C PHE A 166 -5.10 12.75 4.35
N LYS A 167 -4.92 12.55 3.06
CA LYS A 167 -5.58 13.33 2.01
C LYS A 167 -6.11 12.39 0.92
N GLU A 168 -7.19 12.78 0.30
CA GLU A 168 -7.62 12.17 -0.95
C GLU A 168 -6.67 12.58 -2.08
N ILE A 169 -6.62 11.77 -3.14
CA ILE A 169 -5.73 12.02 -4.26
C ILE A 169 -6.46 12.85 -5.31
N ASP A 170 -5.79 13.89 -5.78
CA ASP A 170 -6.21 14.63 -6.96
C ASP A 170 -5.95 13.81 -8.23
N THR A 171 -7.02 13.28 -8.82
CA THR A 171 -6.96 12.48 -10.06
C THR A 171 -6.75 13.31 -11.33
N VAL A 172 -6.83 14.63 -11.26
CA VAL A 172 -6.42 15.54 -12.35
C VAL A 172 -4.89 15.56 -12.37
N LYS A 173 -4.28 15.73 -11.22
CA LYS A 173 -2.83 15.75 -11.05
C LYS A 173 -2.19 14.39 -11.32
N PHE A 174 -2.83 13.30 -10.93
CA PHE A 174 -2.35 11.93 -11.09
C PHE A 174 -3.32 11.09 -11.94
N PRO A 175 -3.35 11.29 -13.26
CA PRO A 175 -4.34 10.67 -14.14
C PRO A 175 -4.22 9.14 -14.25
N ALA A 176 -3.06 8.56 -13.91
CA ALA A 176 -2.87 7.10 -13.88
C ALA A 176 -3.93 6.39 -13.01
N LEU A 177 -4.39 7.02 -11.95
CA LEU A 177 -5.42 6.44 -11.06
C LEU A 177 -6.79 6.27 -11.74
N LYS A 178 -7.05 6.98 -12.83
CA LYS A 178 -8.29 6.80 -13.61
C LYS A 178 -8.38 5.41 -14.23
N ILE A 179 -7.25 4.71 -14.38
CA ILE A 179 -7.20 3.33 -14.88
C ILE A 179 -8.03 2.42 -13.99
N LEU A 180 -7.96 2.59 -12.67
CA LEU A 180 -8.71 1.76 -11.70
C LEU A 180 -10.23 1.83 -11.90
N LYS A 181 -10.76 2.97 -12.39
CA LYS A 181 -12.20 3.12 -12.68
C LYS A 181 -12.63 2.33 -13.90
N LYS A 182 -11.68 1.99 -14.78
CA LYS A 182 -11.94 1.25 -16.04
C LYS A 182 -11.70 -0.26 -15.88
N MET A 183 -11.12 -0.67 -14.74
CA MET A 183 -10.82 -2.09 -14.51
C MET A 183 -12.09 -2.86 -14.15
N PRO A 184 -12.33 -4.04 -14.78
CA PRO A 184 -13.49 -4.86 -14.49
C PRO A 184 -13.39 -5.44 -13.05
N ASN A 185 -14.55 -5.54 -12.39
CA ASN A 185 -14.63 -6.23 -11.10
C ASN A 185 -14.60 -7.75 -11.22
N SER A 186 -15.01 -8.29 -12.38
CA SER A 186 -14.91 -9.72 -12.71
C SER A 186 -13.49 -10.05 -13.14
N ASP A 187 -13.02 -11.21 -12.73
CA ASP A 187 -11.85 -11.85 -13.34
C ASP A 187 -12.35 -12.58 -14.59
N SER A 188 -12.37 -11.84 -15.71
CA SER A 188 -12.60 -12.45 -17.04
C SER A 188 -11.34 -13.14 -17.51
#